data_98be2d991a8345d4372d9e20d2181bbd
#
_entry.id   98be2d991a8345d4372d9e20d2181bbd
#
_cell.length_a   1.000
_cell.length_b   1.000
_cell.length_c   1.000
_cell.angle_alpha   90.00
_cell.angle_beta   90.00
_cell.angle_gamma   90.00
#
_symmetry.space_group_name_H-M   'P 1'
#
loop_
_entity.id
_entity.type
_entity.pdbx_description
1 polymer ?
#
loop_
_entity_poly.entity_id
_entity_poly.type
_entity_poly.pdbx_seq_one_letter_code
_entity_poly.pdbx_strand_id
1 'polypeptide(L)'
;MNIYKLALAFATATLSLSAVCGELEDGFKNPPADAEPKASQEATGDVAALKLQNDAALLAGKDDIACNPAWPGAKELIRYVARCRYLFRASKAADKADAGRTFKDGTVGFFATHPTDKQSAAVSLDFPVTGKHPELWDPATGRILRPSKSSEAGGRTTVVWNADPGASVFVMFRPQPSSAKKAPKILASQIQDVEVTGTWDPEPTPDTAFANKTFRFSEGLFRLPGYATMAWIDLGKAKGVFEIKVNGKKFPTLWKPPYRLNIADALSFEADGHSTEPGADIGQQAELNVELKANGSFGTITWQAICD
;
A
#
# COMPACT_ATOMS: atom_id res chain seq x y z
N MET A 1 -5.04 40.98 32.78
CA MET A 1 -4.57 39.62 32.43
C MET A 1 -4.17 39.65 30.95
N ASN A 2 -2.92 39.37 30.64
CA ASN A 2 -2.24 39.78 29.42
C ASN A 2 -2.62 38.88 28.24
N ILE A 3 -3.40 39.38 27.29
CA ILE A 3 -3.88 38.70 26.07
C ILE A 3 -2.71 38.11 25.26
N TYR A 4 -1.53 38.75 25.31
CA TYR A 4 -0.32 38.26 24.65
C TYR A 4 0.24 36.93 25.23
N LYS A 5 0.02 36.66 26.53
CA LYS A 5 0.44 35.38 27.14
C LYS A 5 -0.46 34.22 26.72
N LEU A 6 -1.74 34.46 26.42
CA LEU A 6 -2.68 33.43 25.98
C LEU A 6 -2.43 33.05 24.53
N ALA A 7 -2.13 34.02 23.66
CA ALA A 7 -1.78 33.72 22.25
C ALA A 7 -0.48 32.94 22.11
N LEU A 8 0.53 33.20 22.96
CA LEU A 8 1.80 32.47 22.95
C LEU A 8 1.63 31.03 23.45
N ALA A 9 0.74 30.78 24.41
CA ALA A 9 0.44 29.44 24.91
C ALA A 9 -0.29 28.57 23.86
N PHE A 10 -1.18 29.17 23.06
CA PHE A 10 -1.84 28.48 21.96
C PHE A 10 -0.87 28.17 20.79
N ALA A 11 0.03 29.09 20.45
CA ALA A 11 1.03 28.88 19.41
C ALA A 11 2.05 27.80 19.78
N THR A 12 2.49 27.76 21.03
CA THR A 12 3.41 26.71 21.51
C THR A 12 2.75 25.35 21.63
N ALA A 13 1.46 25.28 22.01
CA ALA A 13 0.73 24.01 22.07
C ALA A 13 0.47 23.44 20.66
N THR A 14 0.13 24.28 19.67
CA THR A 14 -0.06 23.84 18.28
C THR A 14 1.26 23.42 17.62
N LEU A 15 2.36 24.13 17.88
CA LEU A 15 3.69 23.76 17.39
C LEU A 15 4.19 22.43 18.00
N SER A 16 3.95 22.20 19.30
CA SER A 16 4.34 20.95 19.95
C SER A 16 3.51 19.74 19.45
N LEU A 17 2.21 19.93 19.21
CA LEU A 17 1.34 18.87 18.70
C LEU A 17 1.69 18.51 17.25
N SER A 18 1.99 19.49 16.41
CA SER A 18 2.43 19.30 15.04
C SER A 18 3.77 18.57 14.96
N ALA A 19 4.72 18.87 15.83
CA ALA A 19 6.00 18.18 15.90
C ALA A 19 5.84 16.71 16.31
N VAL A 20 5.05 16.43 17.33
CA VAL A 20 4.78 15.05 17.81
C VAL A 20 4.01 14.24 16.76
N CYS A 21 3.11 14.87 15.99
CA CYS A 21 2.44 14.23 14.86
C CYS A 21 3.42 13.84 13.74
N GLY A 22 4.42 14.67 13.46
CA GLY A 22 5.49 14.38 12.50
C GLY A 22 6.36 13.19 12.91
N GLU A 23 6.71 13.11 14.18
CA GLU A 23 7.52 12.01 14.73
C GLU A 23 6.88 10.63 14.52
N LEU A 24 5.55 10.52 14.69
CA LEU A 24 4.85 9.25 14.50
C LEU A 24 4.87 8.80 13.03
N GLU A 25 4.65 9.72 12.08
CA GLU A 25 4.73 9.44 10.65
C GLU A 25 6.15 9.09 10.20
N ASP A 26 7.13 9.84 10.66
CA ASP A 26 8.54 9.65 10.29
C ASP A 26 9.04 8.30 10.80
N GLY A 27 8.72 7.95 12.05
CA GLY A 27 9.05 6.65 12.60
C GLY A 27 8.30 5.49 11.94
N PHE A 28 7.09 5.70 11.43
CA PHE A 28 6.40 4.69 10.63
C PHE A 28 7.05 4.53 9.24
N LYS A 29 7.38 5.60 8.55
CA LYS A 29 8.03 5.56 7.23
C LYS A 29 9.44 4.98 7.32
N ASN A 30 10.17 5.36 8.37
CA ASN A 30 11.56 5.01 8.63
C ASN A 30 11.69 4.42 10.05
N PRO A 31 11.22 3.19 10.28
CA PRO A 31 11.25 2.60 11.61
C PRO A 31 12.69 2.46 12.12
N PRO A 32 12.92 2.68 13.42
CA PRO A 32 14.24 2.54 14.02
C PRO A 32 14.69 1.07 14.03
N ALA A 33 16.00 0.84 14.04
CA ALA A 33 16.60 -0.49 13.93
C ALA A 33 16.15 -1.48 15.02
N ASP A 34 15.82 -1.01 16.21
CA ASP A 34 15.32 -1.85 17.29
C ASP A 34 13.89 -2.37 17.04
N ALA A 35 13.16 -1.77 16.10
CA ALA A 35 11.87 -2.27 15.63
C ALA A 35 12.01 -3.44 14.62
N GLU A 36 13.18 -3.73 14.08
CA GLU A 36 13.38 -4.83 13.15
C GLU A 36 13.18 -6.21 13.84
N PRO A 37 12.68 -7.23 13.10
CA PRO A 37 12.57 -8.58 13.61
C PRO A 37 13.97 -9.18 13.82
N LYS A 38 14.07 -10.17 14.70
CA LYS A 38 15.30 -10.94 14.89
C LYS A 38 15.67 -11.69 13.61
N ALA A 39 16.95 -11.64 13.23
CA ALA A 39 17.45 -12.50 12.17
C ALA A 39 17.54 -13.95 12.66
N SER A 40 17.05 -14.90 11.86
CA SER A 40 17.20 -16.34 12.12
C SER A 40 17.37 -17.09 10.80
N GLN A 41 18.41 -17.87 10.69
CA GLN A 41 18.62 -18.76 9.53
C GLN A 41 17.70 -20.00 9.57
N GLU A 42 17.15 -20.31 10.76
CA GLU A 42 16.25 -21.45 10.95
C GLU A 42 14.78 -21.13 10.65
N ALA A 43 14.46 -19.85 10.38
CA ALA A 43 13.11 -19.48 10.00
C ALA A 43 12.70 -20.25 8.72
N THR A 44 11.57 -20.95 8.78
CA THR A 44 11.03 -21.73 7.66
C THR A 44 9.79 -21.06 7.08
N GLY A 45 9.52 -21.28 5.78
CA GLY A 45 8.39 -20.70 5.06
C GLY A 45 8.80 -19.65 4.03
N ASP A 46 7.85 -19.18 3.26
CA ASP A 46 8.04 -18.04 2.37
C ASP A 46 7.71 -16.70 3.07
N VAL A 47 8.14 -15.60 2.46
CA VAL A 47 7.94 -14.26 3.04
C VAL A 47 6.47 -13.87 3.15
N ALA A 48 5.60 -14.36 2.27
CA ALA A 48 4.16 -14.09 2.34
C ALA A 48 3.52 -14.85 3.51
N ALA A 49 3.90 -16.13 3.73
CA ALA A 49 3.47 -16.92 4.86
C ALA A 49 3.95 -16.30 6.19
N LEU A 50 5.20 -15.86 6.26
CA LEU A 50 5.73 -15.16 7.44
C LEU A 50 5.01 -13.84 7.72
N LYS A 51 4.60 -13.11 6.68
CA LYS A 51 3.77 -11.91 6.86
C LYS A 51 2.48 -12.24 7.58
N LEU A 52 1.78 -13.31 7.19
CA LEU A 52 0.53 -13.72 7.83
C LEU A 52 0.73 -14.19 9.27
N GLN A 53 1.82 -14.92 9.55
CA GLN A 53 2.20 -15.30 10.91
C GLN A 53 2.47 -14.07 11.77
N ASN A 54 3.15 -13.06 11.22
CA ASN A 54 3.38 -11.80 11.90
C ASN A 54 2.07 -11.07 12.24
N ASP A 55 1.13 -11.00 11.28
CA ASP A 55 -0.16 -10.36 11.51
C ASP A 55 -0.93 -11.06 12.65
N ALA A 56 -0.96 -12.39 12.64
CA ALA A 56 -1.60 -13.16 13.68
C ALA A 56 -0.92 -12.96 15.05
N ALA A 57 0.42 -12.90 15.09
CA ALA A 57 1.17 -12.64 16.30
C ALA A 57 0.90 -11.24 16.86
N LEU A 58 0.90 -10.22 16.01
CA LEU A 58 0.57 -8.84 16.40
C LEU A 58 -0.85 -8.71 16.94
N LEU A 59 -1.84 -9.35 16.32
CA LEU A 59 -3.22 -9.39 16.80
C LEU A 59 -3.31 -10.10 18.17
N ALA A 60 -2.46 -11.10 18.40
CA ALA A 60 -2.36 -11.80 19.69
C ALA A 60 -1.48 -11.07 20.73
N GLY A 61 -0.99 -9.88 20.43
CA GLY A 61 -0.11 -9.10 21.31
C GLY A 61 1.33 -9.64 21.43
N LYS A 62 1.76 -10.46 20.47
CA LYS A 62 3.11 -11.03 20.39
C LYS A 62 3.91 -10.31 19.31
N ASP A 63 5.21 -10.11 19.53
CA ASP A 63 6.09 -9.46 18.53
C ASP A 63 7.37 -10.24 18.20
N ASP A 64 7.47 -11.49 18.62
CA ASP A 64 8.65 -12.36 18.43
C ASP A 64 8.59 -13.11 17.10
N ILE A 65 8.86 -12.43 15.99
CA ILE A 65 8.97 -13.06 14.68
C ILE A 65 10.40 -12.98 14.21
N ALA A 66 10.93 -14.14 13.84
CA ALA A 66 12.21 -14.26 13.18
C ALA A 66 12.04 -14.23 11.66
N CYS A 67 13.02 -13.64 10.97
CA CYS A 67 13.09 -13.63 9.51
C CYS A 67 14.46 -14.10 9.07
N ASN A 68 14.54 -14.96 8.05
CA ASN A 68 15.81 -15.29 7.41
C ASN A 68 16.17 -14.18 6.42
N PRO A 69 17.23 -13.37 6.69
CA PRO A 69 17.57 -12.22 5.86
C PRO A 69 18.10 -12.61 4.45
N ALA A 70 18.45 -13.88 4.24
CA ALA A 70 18.92 -14.36 2.94
C ALA A 70 17.79 -14.66 1.95
N TRP A 71 16.55 -14.69 2.40
CA TRP A 71 15.44 -15.01 1.51
C TRP A 71 15.07 -13.85 0.58
N PRO A 72 14.66 -14.17 -0.64
CA PRO A 72 14.04 -13.17 -1.52
C PRO A 72 12.85 -12.51 -0.84
N GLY A 73 12.80 -11.18 -0.88
CA GLY A 73 11.75 -10.40 -0.21
C GLY A 73 11.91 -10.23 1.31
N ALA A 74 12.96 -10.78 1.90
CA ALA A 74 13.23 -10.61 3.34
C ALA A 74 13.32 -9.13 3.73
N LYS A 75 13.96 -8.31 2.91
CA LYS A 75 14.08 -6.87 3.13
C LYS A 75 12.72 -6.17 3.26
N GLU A 76 11.79 -6.53 2.40
CA GLU A 76 10.43 -6.00 2.39
C GLU A 76 9.65 -6.47 3.61
N LEU A 77 9.76 -7.76 3.95
CA LEU A 77 9.16 -8.32 5.15
C LEU A 77 9.74 -7.67 6.42
N ILE A 78 11.06 -7.52 6.50
CA ILE A 78 11.73 -6.85 7.64
C ILE A 78 11.17 -5.44 7.83
N ARG A 79 11.06 -4.66 6.74
CA ARG A 79 10.48 -3.32 6.80
C ARG A 79 9.00 -3.32 7.20
N TYR A 80 8.23 -4.27 6.66
CA TYR A 80 6.84 -4.46 7.05
C TYR A 80 6.71 -4.69 8.56
N VAL A 81 7.44 -5.68 9.07
CA VAL A 81 7.43 -6.03 10.50
C VAL A 81 7.90 -4.87 11.36
N ALA A 82 8.97 -4.17 10.94
CA ALA A 82 9.51 -3.03 11.68
C ALA A 82 8.48 -1.90 11.79
N ARG A 83 7.72 -1.58 10.73
CA ARG A 83 6.65 -0.58 10.76
C ARG A 83 5.52 -0.99 11.70
N CYS A 84 5.11 -2.25 11.65
CA CYS A 84 4.09 -2.77 12.56
C CYS A 84 4.55 -2.67 14.02
N ARG A 85 5.74 -3.17 14.32
CA ARG A 85 6.30 -3.16 15.69
C ARG A 85 6.49 -1.75 16.23
N TYR A 86 6.95 -0.83 15.37
CA TYR A 86 7.07 0.58 15.76
C TYR A 86 5.73 1.14 16.26
N LEU A 87 4.66 0.98 15.50
CA LEU A 87 3.34 1.48 15.91
C LEU A 87 2.81 0.76 17.17
N PHE A 88 3.01 -0.54 17.28
CA PHE A 88 2.61 -1.27 18.49
C PHE A 88 3.36 -0.82 19.74
N ARG A 89 4.65 -0.51 19.62
CA ARG A 89 5.49 -0.03 20.73
C ARG A 89 5.25 1.45 21.06
N ALA A 90 5.02 2.28 20.04
CA ALA A 90 4.74 3.71 20.23
C ALA A 90 3.37 3.98 20.86
N SER A 91 2.48 2.98 20.87
CA SER A 91 1.12 3.08 21.40
C SER A 91 1.02 2.53 22.84
N LYS A 92 0.01 3.02 23.56
CA LYS A 92 -0.47 2.33 24.77
C LYS A 92 -1.35 1.15 24.38
N ALA A 93 -1.24 0.03 25.08
CA ALA A 93 -2.15 -1.08 24.89
C ALA A 93 -3.59 -0.62 25.14
N ALA A 94 -4.54 -1.10 24.33
CA ALA A 94 -5.94 -0.85 24.58
C ALA A 94 -6.44 -1.69 25.77
N ASP A 95 -7.24 -1.08 26.63
CA ASP A 95 -7.86 -1.79 27.76
C ASP A 95 -8.89 -2.84 27.30
N LYS A 96 -9.45 -2.63 26.08
CA LYS A 96 -10.38 -3.53 25.41
C LYS A 96 -9.97 -3.72 23.97
N ALA A 97 -10.22 -4.88 23.40
CA ALA A 97 -9.82 -5.23 22.04
C ALA A 97 -10.40 -4.28 20.97
N ASP A 98 -11.57 -3.69 21.21
CA ASP A 98 -12.28 -2.77 20.32
C ASP A 98 -11.98 -1.28 20.58
N ALA A 99 -11.23 -0.95 21.63
CA ALA A 99 -10.96 0.44 22.03
C ALA A 99 -9.87 1.12 21.18
N GLY A 100 -9.12 0.35 20.40
CA GLY A 100 -7.96 0.86 19.64
C GLY A 100 -6.76 1.19 20.54
N ARG A 101 -5.66 1.53 19.91
CA ARG A 101 -4.39 1.92 20.56
C ARG A 101 -4.25 3.43 20.54
N THR A 102 -3.94 4.03 21.67
CA THR A 102 -3.76 5.48 21.79
C THR A 102 -2.28 5.85 21.74
N PHE A 103 -1.96 6.88 20.99
CA PHE A 103 -0.62 7.44 20.83
C PHE A 103 -0.47 8.74 21.63
N LYS A 104 0.78 9.20 21.82
CA LYS A 104 1.10 10.40 22.62
C LYS A 104 0.45 11.68 22.07
N ASP A 105 0.28 11.77 20.73
CA ASP A 105 -0.34 12.90 20.05
C ASP A 105 -1.88 12.87 20.07
N GLY A 106 -2.47 11.93 20.77
CA GLY A 106 -3.92 11.74 20.82
C GLY A 106 -4.49 10.97 19.64
N THR A 107 -3.68 10.49 18.70
CA THR A 107 -4.11 9.57 17.64
C THR A 107 -4.63 8.27 18.25
N VAL A 108 -5.65 7.68 17.62
CA VAL A 108 -6.16 6.35 17.96
C VAL A 108 -5.99 5.46 16.73
N GLY A 109 -5.38 4.30 16.89
CA GLY A 109 -5.05 3.39 15.80
C GLY A 109 -5.63 2.00 15.98
N PHE A 110 -6.06 1.40 14.88
CA PHE A 110 -6.55 0.02 14.80
C PHE A 110 -5.77 -0.71 13.72
N PHE A 111 -5.42 -1.96 13.98
CA PHE A 111 -4.80 -2.83 12.98
C PHE A 111 -5.86 -3.75 12.40
N ALA A 112 -6.00 -3.75 11.08
CA ALA A 112 -6.95 -4.57 10.34
C ALA A 112 -6.22 -5.42 9.30
N THR A 113 -6.69 -6.66 9.11
CA THR A 113 -6.18 -7.58 8.09
C THR A 113 -7.33 -8.09 7.22
N HIS A 114 -7.04 -8.34 5.95
CA HIS A 114 -7.99 -8.96 5.02
C HIS A 114 -7.56 -10.41 4.77
N PRO A 115 -8.48 -11.39 4.90
CA PRO A 115 -8.16 -12.80 4.66
C PRO A 115 -7.61 -13.06 3.26
N THR A 116 -6.72 -14.05 3.14
CA THR A 116 -6.10 -14.43 1.85
C THR A 116 -7.02 -15.18 0.90
N ASP A 117 -8.05 -15.83 1.44
CA ASP A 117 -9.06 -16.58 0.68
C ASP A 117 -10.18 -15.71 0.11
N LYS A 118 -10.19 -14.41 0.44
CA LYS A 118 -11.15 -13.44 -0.07
C LYS A 118 -10.61 -12.72 -1.29
N GLN A 119 -11.53 -12.28 -2.15
CA GLN A 119 -11.19 -11.43 -3.29
C GLN A 119 -10.94 -9.98 -2.82
N SER A 120 -10.25 -9.21 -3.65
CA SER A 120 -10.14 -7.76 -3.43
C SER A 120 -11.51 -7.12 -3.31
N ALA A 121 -11.73 -6.30 -2.29
CA ALA A 121 -13.02 -5.71 -2.00
C ALA A 121 -12.90 -4.33 -1.34
N ALA A 122 -13.93 -3.52 -1.52
CA ALA A 122 -14.16 -2.33 -0.70
C ALA A 122 -14.78 -2.76 0.64
N VAL A 123 -13.96 -2.85 1.68
CA VAL A 123 -14.37 -3.29 3.01
C VAL A 123 -14.77 -2.07 3.84
N SER A 124 -15.98 -2.09 4.41
CA SER A 124 -16.41 -1.09 5.38
C SER A 124 -15.99 -1.51 6.79
N LEU A 125 -15.11 -0.73 7.40
CA LEU A 125 -14.65 -0.92 8.77
C LEU A 125 -15.29 0.13 9.66
N ASP A 126 -15.84 -0.30 10.81
CA ASP A 126 -16.58 0.56 11.73
C ASP A 126 -15.87 0.64 13.08
N PHE A 127 -15.62 1.89 13.56
CA PHE A 127 -14.78 2.16 14.72
C PHE A 127 -15.51 3.05 15.74
N PRO A 128 -15.35 2.81 17.05
CA PRO A 128 -15.92 3.65 18.12
C PRO A 128 -15.11 4.94 18.33
N VAL A 129 -14.89 5.69 17.27
CA VAL A 129 -14.11 6.95 17.27
C VAL A 129 -14.90 8.01 16.52
N THR A 130 -14.93 9.23 17.04
CA THR A 130 -15.57 10.40 16.41
C THR A 130 -14.70 11.64 16.54
N GLY A 131 -14.98 12.66 15.73
CA GLY A 131 -14.30 13.96 15.79
C GLY A 131 -12.82 13.89 15.41
N LYS A 132 -12.38 12.86 14.68
CA LYS A 132 -11.01 12.67 14.24
C LYS A 132 -10.95 12.35 12.75
N HIS A 133 -9.77 12.55 12.16
CA HIS A 133 -9.52 12.42 10.73
C HIS A 133 -8.88 11.04 10.44
N PRO A 134 -9.58 10.11 9.76
CA PRO A 134 -9.05 8.79 9.46
C PRO A 134 -7.99 8.83 8.36
N GLU A 135 -6.92 8.06 8.57
CA GLU A 135 -5.87 7.75 7.61
C GLU A 135 -5.67 6.23 7.52
N LEU A 136 -5.27 5.77 6.35
CA LEU A 136 -4.88 4.38 6.07
C LEU A 136 -3.35 4.33 5.94
N TRP A 137 -2.70 3.69 6.90
CA TRP A 137 -1.25 3.53 6.95
C TRP A 137 -0.89 2.11 6.54
N ASP A 138 -0.37 1.95 5.33
CA ASP A 138 0.00 0.64 4.78
C ASP A 138 1.41 0.24 5.21
N PRO A 139 1.60 -0.76 6.08
CA PRO A 139 2.92 -1.17 6.54
C PRO A 139 3.74 -1.87 5.45
N ALA A 140 3.12 -2.42 4.41
CA ALA A 140 3.84 -3.06 3.32
C ALA A 140 4.62 -2.05 2.47
N THR A 141 4.03 -0.90 2.20
CA THR A 141 4.63 0.14 1.35
C THR A 141 5.13 1.36 2.12
N GLY A 142 4.66 1.57 3.36
CA GLY A 142 4.89 2.81 4.14
C GLY A 142 4.04 3.99 3.65
N ARG A 143 3.07 3.76 2.78
CA ARG A 143 2.16 4.80 2.28
C ARG A 143 1.14 5.18 3.34
N ILE A 144 0.84 6.48 3.38
CA ILE A 144 -0.21 7.06 4.20
C ILE A 144 -1.21 7.72 3.25
N LEU A 145 -2.47 7.29 3.33
CA LEU A 145 -3.54 7.79 2.46
C LEU A 145 -4.77 8.14 3.30
N ARG A 146 -5.56 9.08 2.86
CA ARG A 146 -6.93 9.25 3.38
C ARG A 146 -7.83 8.19 2.74
N PRO A 147 -8.81 7.63 3.45
CA PRO A 147 -9.75 6.68 2.87
C PRO A 147 -10.54 7.31 1.71
N SER A 148 -10.94 6.48 0.75
CA SER A 148 -11.79 6.93 -0.38
C SER A 148 -13.15 7.45 0.08
N LYS A 149 -13.68 6.87 1.18
CA LYS A 149 -14.92 7.29 1.84
C LYS A 149 -14.81 7.06 3.34
N SER A 150 -15.30 8.04 4.12
CA SER A 150 -15.53 7.91 5.56
C SER A 150 -16.78 8.69 5.95
N SER A 151 -17.47 8.25 7.00
CA SER A 151 -18.65 8.91 7.54
C SER A 151 -18.77 8.67 9.03
N GLU A 152 -19.29 9.65 9.76
CA GLU A 152 -19.59 9.54 11.18
C GLU A 152 -21.11 9.44 11.39
N ALA A 153 -21.55 8.48 12.20
CA ALA A 153 -22.92 8.32 12.62
C ALA A 153 -22.99 7.53 13.93
N GLY A 154 -23.93 7.86 14.80
CA GLY A 154 -24.20 7.08 16.02
C GLY A 154 -23.01 6.94 16.97
N GLY A 155 -22.13 7.93 17.04
CA GLY A 155 -20.92 7.87 17.88
C GLY A 155 -19.78 7.00 17.31
N ARG A 156 -19.84 6.67 16.03
CA ARG A 156 -18.86 5.78 15.35
C ARG A 156 -18.43 6.40 14.02
N THR A 157 -17.25 6.02 13.55
CA THR A 157 -16.76 6.35 12.20
C THR A 157 -16.61 5.10 11.37
N THR A 158 -17.30 5.07 10.23
CA THR A 158 -17.14 4.05 9.20
C THR A 158 -16.11 4.52 8.18
N VAL A 159 -15.15 3.66 7.85
CA VAL A 159 -14.06 3.90 6.89
C VAL A 159 -14.10 2.84 5.80
N VAL A 160 -14.05 3.24 4.54
CA VAL A 160 -13.93 2.31 3.42
C VAL A 160 -12.46 2.10 3.08
N TRP A 161 -12.03 0.84 3.16
CA TRP A 161 -10.70 0.38 2.79
C TRP A 161 -10.79 -0.56 1.59
N ASN A 162 -10.06 -0.24 0.51
CA ASN A 162 -9.90 -1.17 -0.62
C ASN A 162 -8.85 -2.21 -0.23
N ALA A 163 -9.32 -3.38 0.16
CA ALA A 163 -8.50 -4.45 0.70
C ALA A 163 -8.22 -5.53 -0.34
N ASP A 164 -6.95 -5.82 -0.54
CA ASP A 164 -6.49 -6.94 -1.35
C ASP A 164 -6.32 -8.20 -0.47
N PRO A 165 -6.32 -9.41 -1.06
CA PRO A 165 -6.06 -10.65 -0.33
C PRO A 165 -4.78 -10.57 0.50
N GLY A 166 -4.87 -10.89 1.78
CA GLY A 166 -3.75 -10.85 2.71
C GLY A 166 -3.18 -9.45 2.97
N ALA A 167 -3.88 -8.39 2.60
CA ALA A 167 -3.49 -7.03 2.95
C ALA A 167 -3.69 -6.75 4.43
N SER A 168 -2.92 -5.80 4.95
CA SER A 168 -3.07 -5.30 6.32
C SER A 168 -2.89 -3.79 6.32
N VAL A 169 -3.59 -3.12 7.21
CA VAL A 169 -3.58 -1.66 7.32
C VAL A 169 -3.72 -1.23 8.77
N PHE A 170 -3.07 -0.14 9.13
CA PHE A 170 -3.44 0.61 10.32
C PHE A 170 -4.43 1.71 9.94
N VAL A 171 -5.60 1.72 10.57
CA VAL A 171 -6.55 2.82 10.46
C VAL A 171 -6.28 3.77 11.60
N MET A 172 -5.69 4.93 11.28
CA MET A 172 -5.21 5.92 12.23
C MET A 172 -6.16 7.11 12.25
N PHE A 173 -6.75 7.39 13.40
CA PHE A 173 -7.67 8.52 13.62
C PHE A 173 -6.88 9.68 14.25
N ARG A 174 -6.52 10.66 13.42
CA ARG A 174 -5.70 11.81 13.79
C ARG A 174 -6.53 12.92 14.39
N PRO A 175 -6.04 13.63 15.44
CA PRO A 175 -6.72 14.82 15.97
C PRO A 175 -6.70 16.00 14.99
N GLN A 176 -5.72 16.06 14.08
CA GLN A 176 -5.56 17.11 13.08
C GLN A 176 -5.97 16.64 11.68
N PRO A 177 -6.47 17.55 10.82
CA PRO A 177 -6.76 17.22 9.43
C PRO A 177 -5.54 16.65 8.71
N SER A 178 -5.75 15.59 7.93
CA SER A 178 -4.71 14.94 7.16
C SER A 178 -4.37 15.68 5.88
N SER A 179 -3.08 15.86 5.60
CA SER A 179 -2.57 16.34 4.32
C SER A 179 -2.32 15.21 3.31
N ALA A 180 -2.50 13.94 3.71
CA ALA A 180 -2.28 12.78 2.86
C ALA A 180 -3.21 12.79 1.63
N LYS A 181 -2.73 12.20 0.53
CA LYS A 181 -3.55 12.00 -0.68
C LYS A 181 -4.73 11.08 -0.38
N LYS A 182 -5.85 11.31 -1.05
CA LYS A 182 -7.01 10.42 -0.96
C LYS A 182 -6.68 9.09 -1.63
N ALA A 183 -7.09 7.98 -1.01
CA ALA A 183 -6.99 6.67 -1.63
C ALA A 183 -7.89 6.63 -2.87
N PRO A 184 -7.45 6.04 -3.97
CA PRO A 184 -8.29 5.89 -5.16
C PRO A 184 -9.50 5.01 -4.82
N LYS A 185 -10.61 5.31 -5.48
CA LYS A 185 -11.81 4.46 -5.42
C LYS A 185 -11.63 3.37 -6.47
N ILE A 186 -11.36 2.14 -6.01
CA ILE A 186 -11.18 1.00 -6.91
C ILE A 186 -12.38 0.06 -6.72
N LEU A 187 -13.12 -0.16 -7.80
CA LEU A 187 -14.15 -1.18 -7.86
C LEU A 187 -13.69 -2.24 -8.86
N ALA A 188 -13.85 -3.52 -8.52
CA ALA A 188 -13.47 -4.62 -9.43
C ALA A 188 -14.16 -4.51 -10.79
N SER A 189 -15.38 -3.97 -10.83
CA SER A 189 -16.14 -3.72 -12.07
C SER A 189 -15.57 -2.59 -12.94
N GLN A 190 -14.62 -1.83 -12.45
CA GLN A 190 -13.95 -0.74 -13.19
C GLN A 190 -12.61 -1.16 -13.77
N ILE A 191 -12.19 -2.43 -13.55
CA ILE A 191 -10.96 -2.96 -14.14
C ILE A 191 -11.29 -3.52 -15.51
N GLN A 192 -10.57 -3.04 -16.54
CA GLN A 192 -10.68 -3.50 -17.91
C GLN A 192 -9.32 -3.97 -18.40
N ASP A 193 -9.29 -5.06 -19.16
CA ASP A 193 -8.08 -5.50 -19.82
C ASP A 193 -7.72 -4.54 -20.95
N VAL A 194 -6.44 -4.20 -21.05
CA VAL A 194 -5.89 -3.33 -22.09
C VAL A 194 -5.15 -4.20 -23.08
N GLU A 195 -5.44 -4.04 -24.37
CA GLU A 195 -4.68 -4.69 -25.41
C GLU A 195 -3.29 -4.06 -25.51
N VAL A 196 -2.26 -4.92 -25.52
CA VAL A 196 -0.85 -4.52 -25.60
C VAL A 196 -0.18 -5.40 -26.65
N THR A 197 0.46 -4.78 -27.62
CA THR A 197 1.03 -5.45 -28.81
C THR A 197 2.52 -5.74 -28.69
N GLY A 198 3.20 -5.14 -27.75
CA GLY A 198 4.62 -5.38 -27.48
C GLY A 198 4.91 -6.81 -27.02
N THR A 199 6.17 -7.18 -27.07
CA THR A 199 6.64 -8.54 -26.75
C THR A 199 7.68 -8.51 -25.62
N TRP A 200 7.71 -9.61 -24.87
CA TRP A 200 8.72 -9.85 -23.84
C TRP A 200 9.98 -10.46 -24.44
N ASP A 201 11.14 -10.07 -23.93
CA ASP A 201 12.44 -10.71 -24.20
C ASP A 201 13.17 -11.03 -22.88
N PRO A 202 13.40 -12.32 -22.61
CA PRO A 202 12.75 -13.49 -23.19
C PRO A 202 11.26 -13.55 -22.86
N GLU A 203 10.48 -14.24 -23.67
CA GLU A 203 9.05 -14.43 -23.43
C GLU A 203 8.84 -15.17 -22.10
N PRO A 204 8.02 -14.63 -21.17
CA PRO A 204 7.73 -15.30 -19.93
C PRO A 204 6.84 -16.53 -20.14
N THR A 205 7.22 -17.64 -19.54
CA THR A 205 6.41 -18.85 -19.54
C THR A 205 5.63 -18.93 -18.23
N PRO A 206 4.29 -18.93 -18.24
CA PRO A 206 3.49 -19.04 -17.04
C PRO A 206 3.87 -20.28 -16.20
N ASP A 207 3.80 -20.14 -14.89
CA ASP A 207 4.07 -21.21 -13.90
C ASP A 207 5.51 -21.78 -13.89
N THR A 208 6.40 -21.30 -14.74
CA THR A 208 7.82 -21.67 -14.69
C THR A 208 8.54 -20.90 -13.60
N ALA A 209 9.23 -21.62 -12.71
CA ALA A 209 10.05 -20.99 -11.68
C ALA A 209 11.34 -20.37 -12.26
N PHE A 210 11.64 -19.15 -11.83
CA PHE A 210 12.82 -18.39 -12.27
C PHE A 210 13.66 -17.98 -11.05
N ALA A 211 14.97 -18.03 -11.20
CA ALA A 211 15.92 -17.53 -10.21
C ALA A 211 16.68 -16.32 -10.79
N ASN A 212 16.42 -15.13 -10.30
CA ASN A 212 17.10 -13.89 -10.72
C ASN A 212 17.07 -13.61 -12.23
N LYS A 213 16.04 -14.07 -12.94
CA LYS A 213 15.89 -13.85 -14.38
C LYS A 213 15.29 -12.46 -14.62
N THR A 214 15.79 -11.79 -15.64
CA THR A 214 15.28 -10.49 -16.08
C THR A 214 14.57 -10.63 -17.41
N PHE A 215 13.36 -10.10 -17.48
CA PHE A 215 12.53 -10.00 -18.67
C PHE A 215 12.40 -8.54 -19.06
N ARG A 216 12.35 -8.25 -20.35
CA ARG A 216 12.16 -6.89 -20.87
C ARG A 216 10.99 -6.88 -21.82
N PHE A 217 10.16 -5.86 -21.67
CA PHE A 217 9.02 -5.60 -22.53
C PHE A 217 9.15 -4.20 -23.10
N SER A 218 8.87 -4.04 -24.38
CA SER A 218 8.85 -2.75 -25.05
C SER A 218 7.65 -2.63 -25.95
N GLU A 219 6.89 -1.57 -25.76
CA GLU A 219 5.72 -1.20 -26.57
C GLU A 219 5.82 0.28 -26.94
N GLY A 220 5.84 0.57 -28.24
CA GLY A 220 5.97 1.94 -28.71
C GLY A 220 4.72 2.80 -28.52
N LEU A 221 3.54 2.17 -28.46
CA LEU A 221 2.26 2.85 -28.29
C LEU A 221 1.34 2.09 -27.34
N PHE A 222 1.61 2.24 -26.05
CA PHE A 222 0.71 1.77 -25.01
C PHE A 222 -0.50 2.70 -24.94
N ARG A 223 -1.67 2.19 -25.27
CA ARG A 223 -2.91 2.98 -25.31
C ARG A 223 -3.79 2.66 -24.11
N LEU A 224 -4.25 3.72 -23.45
CA LEU A 224 -5.25 3.61 -22.39
C LEU A 224 -6.54 4.31 -22.85
N PRO A 225 -7.72 3.81 -22.43
CA PRO A 225 -8.96 4.56 -22.56
C PRO A 225 -8.82 5.97 -21.98
N GLY A 226 -9.36 7.00 -22.63
CA GLY A 226 -9.23 8.40 -22.22
C GLY A 226 -9.79 8.70 -20.82
N TYR A 227 -10.67 7.83 -20.32
CA TYR A 227 -11.25 7.89 -18.97
C TYR A 227 -10.49 7.03 -17.94
N ALA A 228 -9.40 6.36 -18.34
CA ALA A 228 -8.61 5.57 -17.38
C ALA A 228 -7.83 6.49 -16.44
N THR A 229 -7.96 6.24 -15.15
CA THR A 229 -7.25 6.98 -14.09
C THR A 229 -6.00 6.24 -13.60
N MET A 230 -5.89 4.94 -13.90
CA MET A 230 -4.77 4.09 -13.53
C MET A 230 -4.47 3.04 -14.59
N ALA A 231 -3.19 2.70 -14.73
CA ALA A 231 -2.70 1.60 -15.55
C ALA A 231 -2.00 0.58 -14.68
N TRP A 232 -2.33 -0.70 -14.82
CA TRP A 232 -1.79 -1.76 -14.00
C TRP A 232 -1.10 -2.84 -14.83
N ILE A 233 0.00 -3.35 -14.29
CA ILE A 233 0.54 -4.66 -14.66
C ILE A 233 0.17 -5.64 -13.55
N ASP A 234 -0.42 -6.80 -13.92
CA ASP A 234 -0.78 -7.88 -13.03
C ASP A 234 -0.04 -9.15 -13.44
N LEU A 235 0.73 -9.75 -12.53
CA LEU A 235 1.51 -10.97 -12.76
C LEU A 235 0.68 -12.25 -12.53
N GLY A 236 -0.63 -12.13 -12.34
CA GLY A 236 -1.54 -13.24 -12.16
C GLY A 236 -1.27 -14.04 -10.88
N LYS A 237 -1.35 -15.37 -10.99
CA LYS A 237 -1.09 -16.30 -9.88
C LYS A 237 0.41 -16.43 -9.59
N ALA A 238 1.05 -15.32 -9.28
CA ALA A 238 2.48 -15.29 -9.00
C ALA A 238 2.83 -15.81 -7.59
N LYS A 239 4.08 -16.25 -7.43
CA LYS A 239 4.70 -16.63 -6.16
C LYS A 239 6.15 -16.16 -6.18
N GLY A 240 6.61 -15.49 -5.12
CA GLY A 240 7.99 -15.05 -5.01
C GLY A 240 8.15 -13.54 -4.92
N VAL A 241 9.22 -13.02 -5.50
CA VAL A 241 9.60 -11.62 -5.41
C VAL A 241 9.93 -11.05 -6.78
N PHE A 242 9.41 -9.87 -7.07
CA PHE A 242 9.54 -9.23 -8.38
C PHE A 242 9.93 -7.76 -8.21
N GLU A 243 11.06 -7.39 -8.81
CA GLU A 243 11.47 -5.99 -8.94
C GLU A 243 11.07 -5.49 -10.32
N ILE A 244 10.34 -4.38 -10.38
CA ILE A 244 9.80 -3.83 -11.62
C ILE A 244 10.30 -2.41 -11.80
N LYS A 245 10.77 -2.12 -13.01
CA LYS A 245 11.01 -0.76 -13.50
C LYS A 245 10.17 -0.52 -14.73
N VAL A 246 9.57 0.64 -14.83
CA VAL A 246 8.82 1.09 -16.01
C VAL A 246 9.38 2.42 -16.45
N ASN A 247 9.76 2.53 -17.71
CA ASN A 247 10.39 3.72 -18.30
C ASN A 247 11.55 4.24 -17.44
N GLY A 248 12.39 3.30 -16.92
CA GLY A 248 13.50 3.60 -16.02
C GLY A 248 13.14 3.90 -14.57
N LYS A 249 11.87 4.15 -14.25
CA LYS A 249 11.41 4.40 -12.88
C LYS A 249 11.25 3.09 -12.11
N LYS A 250 11.91 2.98 -10.95
CA LYS A 250 11.78 1.82 -10.06
C LYS A 250 10.50 1.93 -9.23
N PHE A 251 9.76 0.83 -9.15
CA PHE A 251 8.56 0.67 -8.33
C PHE A 251 8.82 -0.13 -7.05
N PRO A 252 7.88 -0.13 -6.09
CA PRO A 252 7.94 -1.02 -4.95
C PRO A 252 8.02 -2.48 -5.37
N THR A 253 8.86 -3.25 -4.69
CA THR A 253 9.01 -4.70 -4.93
C THR A 253 7.70 -5.42 -4.63
N LEU A 254 7.26 -6.28 -5.55
CA LEU A 254 6.13 -7.16 -5.33
C LEU A 254 6.62 -8.45 -4.65
N TRP A 255 6.17 -8.71 -3.43
CA TRP A 255 6.65 -9.83 -2.61
C TRP A 255 5.53 -10.62 -1.92
N LYS A 256 4.29 -10.19 -2.13
CA LYS A 256 3.06 -10.81 -1.61
C LYS A 256 1.90 -10.56 -2.56
N PRO A 257 0.85 -11.39 -2.53
CA PRO A 257 -0.39 -11.13 -3.28
C PRO A 257 -1.07 -9.82 -2.89
N PRO A 258 -1.83 -9.19 -3.81
CA PRO A 258 -1.83 -9.47 -5.23
C PRO A 258 -0.57 -8.95 -5.90
N TYR A 259 -0.04 -9.70 -6.87
CA TYR A 259 1.18 -9.32 -7.58
C TYR A 259 0.84 -8.37 -8.74
N ARG A 260 0.29 -7.22 -8.40
CA ARG A 260 -0.07 -6.17 -9.37
C ARG A 260 0.46 -4.82 -8.92
N LEU A 261 0.72 -3.96 -9.90
CA LEU A 261 1.35 -2.67 -9.71
C LEU A 261 0.70 -1.60 -10.58
N ASN A 262 0.33 -0.46 -9.98
CA ASN A 262 -0.08 0.71 -10.74
C ASN A 262 1.17 1.40 -11.30
N ILE A 263 1.26 1.47 -12.62
CA ILE A 263 2.39 2.02 -13.37
C ILE A 263 2.13 3.41 -13.95
N ALA A 264 0.93 3.99 -13.74
CA ALA A 264 0.53 5.27 -14.33
C ALA A 264 1.54 6.40 -14.07
N ASP A 265 2.15 6.41 -12.88
CA ASP A 265 3.16 7.42 -12.51
C ASP A 265 4.47 7.36 -13.34
N ALA A 266 4.68 6.30 -14.13
CA ALA A 266 5.84 6.16 -15.01
C ALA A 266 5.50 6.36 -16.47
N LEU A 267 4.24 6.60 -16.78
CA LEU A 267 3.75 6.85 -18.14
C LEU A 267 3.61 8.35 -18.34
N SER A 268 4.21 8.86 -19.42
CA SER A 268 3.97 10.23 -19.88
C SER A 268 2.95 10.15 -21.00
N PHE A 269 1.74 10.59 -20.72
CA PHE A 269 0.65 10.55 -21.68
C PHE A 269 0.68 11.80 -22.56
N GLU A 270 0.72 11.59 -23.87
CA GLU A 270 0.43 12.63 -24.84
C GLU A 270 -1.05 12.53 -25.22
N ALA A 271 -1.77 13.64 -25.15
CA ALA A 271 -3.14 13.70 -25.63
C ALA A 271 -3.13 13.52 -27.17
N ASP A 272 -3.83 12.52 -27.66
CA ASP A 272 -3.99 12.30 -29.10
C ASP A 272 -4.92 13.38 -29.64
N GLY A 273 -4.34 14.50 -30.12
CA GLY A 273 -5.07 15.69 -30.58
C GLY A 273 -5.86 15.52 -31.89
N HIS A 274 -6.11 14.28 -32.33
CA HIS A 274 -6.63 14.02 -33.66
C HIS A 274 -8.10 13.62 -33.78
N SER A 275 -8.86 13.53 -32.69
CA SER A 275 -10.29 13.31 -32.81
C SER A 275 -11.07 14.60 -32.70
N THR A 276 -11.65 15.03 -33.82
CA THR A 276 -12.60 16.18 -33.90
C THR A 276 -14.06 15.71 -33.80
N GLU A 277 -14.31 14.44 -33.61
CA GLU A 277 -15.65 13.88 -33.50
C GLU A 277 -16.20 14.05 -32.08
N PRO A 278 -17.41 14.61 -31.90
CA PRO A 278 -18.04 14.68 -30.58
C PRO A 278 -18.33 13.26 -30.05
N GLY A 279 -17.69 12.90 -28.95
CA GLY A 279 -17.86 11.59 -28.28
C GLY A 279 -16.79 10.54 -28.65
N ALA A 280 -15.77 10.90 -29.44
CA ALA A 280 -14.64 10.01 -29.62
C ALA A 280 -13.84 9.88 -28.31
N ASP A 281 -13.55 8.64 -27.93
CA ASP A 281 -12.65 8.35 -26.83
C ASP A 281 -11.23 8.75 -27.27
N ILE A 282 -10.74 9.89 -26.77
CA ILE A 282 -9.36 10.33 -26.99
C ILE A 282 -8.48 9.48 -26.11
N GLY A 283 -8.03 8.33 -26.63
CA GLY A 283 -7.10 7.44 -25.93
C GLY A 283 -5.85 8.19 -25.51
N GLN A 284 -5.33 7.88 -24.32
CA GLN A 284 -4.03 8.35 -23.89
C GLN A 284 -2.96 7.39 -24.40
N GLN A 285 -1.91 7.92 -25.01
CA GLN A 285 -0.80 7.12 -25.54
C GLN A 285 0.48 7.40 -24.73
N ALA A 286 1.27 6.37 -24.49
CA ALA A 286 2.57 6.50 -23.85
C ALA A 286 3.51 5.40 -24.36
N GLU A 287 4.81 5.67 -24.37
CA GLU A 287 5.81 4.61 -24.47
C GLU A 287 5.78 3.73 -23.23
N LEU A 288 5.98 2.44 -23.42
CA LEU A 288 6.03 1.46 -22.33
C LEU A 288 7.25 0.56 -22.47
N ASN A 289 8.21 0.77 -21.57
CA ASN A 289 9.40 -0.07 -21.43
C ASN A 289 9.42 -0.65 -20.00
N VAL A 290 9.29 -1.97 -19.87
CA VAL A 290 9.26 -2.66 -18.57
C VAL A 290 10.49 -3.55 -18.42
N GLU A 291 11.19 -3.42 -17.30
CA GLU A 291 12.21 -4.37 -16.84
C GLU A 291 11.65 -5.10 -15.60
N LEU A 292 11.41 -6.39 -15.71
CA LEU A 292 10.90 -7.27 -14.66
C LEU A 292 12.00 -8.25 -14.25
N LYS A 293 12.56 -8.10 -13.03
CA LYS A 293 13.46 -9.09 -12.45
C LYS A 293 12.67 -10.03 -11.55
N ALA A 294 12.59 -11.29 -11.96
CA ALA A 294 11.81 -12.32 -11.29
C ALA A 294 12.67 -13.25 -10.46
N ASN A 295 12.22 -13.53 -9.23
CA ASN A 295 12.70 -14.60 -8.39
C ASN A 295 11.48 -15.33 -7.81
N GLY A 296 11.07 -16.41 -8.49
CA GLY A 296 9.82 -17.12 -8.23
C GLY A 296 9.14 -17.58 -9.51
N SER A 297 7.84 -17.60 -9.54
CA SER A 297 7.02 -17.88 -10.72
C SER A 297 5.88 -16.88 -10.85
N PHE A 298 5.41 -16.65 -12.06
CA PHE A 298 4.22 -15.82 -12.30
C PHE A 298 3.24 -16.56 -13.19
N GLY A 299 1.97 -16.17 -13.15
CA GLY A 299 0.92 -16.67 -14.02
C GLY A 299 0.86 -15.88 -15.32
N THR A 300 -0.31 -15.82 -15.93
CA THR A 300 -0.53 -14.97 -17.10
C THR A 300 -0.39 -13.49 -16.70
N ILE A 301 0.52 -12.79 -17.36
CA ILE A 301 0.70 -11.34 -17.16
C ILE A 301 -0.41 -10.64 -17.94
N THR A 302 -1.12 -9.74 -17.29
CA THR A 302 -2.17 -8.92 -17.91
C THR A 302 -1.92 -7.44 -17.66
N TRP A 303 -2.37 -6.64 -18.59
CA TRP A 303 -2.39 -5.19 -18.52
C TRP A 303 -3.83 -4.76 -18.26
N GLN A 304 -4.03 -3.87 -17.30
CA GLN A 304 -5.36 -3.48 -16.89
C GLN A 304 -5.46 -1.97 -16.77
N ALA A 305 -6.58 -1.42 -17.23
CA ALA A 305 -6.96 -0.04 -16.96
C ALA A 305 -8.00 0.00 -15.87
N ILE A 306 -7.96 1.04 -15.02
CA ILE A 306 -9.03 1.35 -14.09
C ILE A 306 -9.69 2.62 -14.55
N CYS A 307 -11.00 2.54 -14.71
CA CYS A 307 -11.87 3.59 -15.15
C CYS A 307 -12.72 4.09 -13.98
N ASP A 308 -12.86 5.41 -13.82
CA ASP A 308 -13.74 6.03 -12.83
C ASP A 308 -15.20 6.03 -13.27
#